data_75149f93b5e0cd92a33cd42b03104beb
#
_entry.id   75149f93b5e0cd92a33cd42b03104beb
#
_cell.length_a   1.000
_cell.length_b   1.000
_cell.length_c   1.000
_cell.angle_alpha   90.00
_cell.angle_beta   90.00
_cell.angle_gamma   90.00
#
_symmetry.space_group_name_H-M   'P 1'
#
loop_
_entity.id
_entity.type
_entity.pdbx_description
1 polymer ?
#
loop_
_entity_poly.entity_id
_entity_poly.type
_entity_poly.pdbx_seq_one_letter_code
_entity_poly.pdbx_strand_id
1 'polypeptide(L)'
;SEGLSCADCGRACLNCHSFAQNRTDRMLIGLRSPQYGVATLLVEGNFVHRLDKKFGYTSWHPSGRLAAFSVNNLPMFYHASRNEARDTIDLDSMLAFYNTDTRSLITVPQLARKDRLENWPAWSSDGRHLYFCSAPKLWTDDAEYPPIQYDQVRYDLMRITYDPNADVWGQPETVLSSSDTGKSIAMLRCSPDGKWLSFCMCDYGYFPTWQESSDIYLMDLHASASPPFSYRRLEFNSRR
;
A
#
# COMPACT_ATOMS: atom_id res chain seq x y z
N SER A 1 3.92 -6.32 -26.97
CA SER A 1 5.16 -6.01 -26.24
C SER A 1 6.06 -5.02 -26.97
N GLU A 2 5.85 -4.76 -28.24
CA GLU A 2 6.70 -3.87 -29.05
C GLU A 2 6.55 -2.38 -28.69
N GLY A 3 5.45 -1.98 -28.01
CA GLY A 3 5.22 -0.59 -27.61
C GLY A 3 5.90 -0.17 -26.29
N LEU A 4 6.56 -1.08 -25.58
CA LEU A 4 7.17 -0.80 -24.27
C LEU A 4 8.71 -0.87 -24.29
N SER A 5 9.31 -1.37 -25.36
CA SER A 5 10.76 -1.39 -25.57
C SER A 5 11.12 -0.38 -26.67
N CYS A 6 11.56 0.79 -26.27
CA CYS A 6 12.01 1.81 -27.21
C CYS A 6 13.50 2.10 -26.93
N ALA A 7 14.36 1.90 -27.92
CA ALA A 7 15.79 2.17 -27.80
C ALA A 7 16.08 3.65 -27.48
N ASP A 8 15.18 4.56 -27.86
CA ASP A 8 15.26 6.00 -27.61
C ASP A 8 14.48 6.45 -26.36
N CYS A 9 13.75 5.56 -25.69
CA CYS A 9 12.99 5.90 -24.47
C CYS A 9 13.86 6.11 -23.23
N GLY A 10 15.13 6.43 -23.41
CA GLY A 10 16.16 6.57 -22.41
C GLY A 10 15.67 6.89 -20.98
N ARG A 11 15.93 5.98 -20.04
CA ARG A 11 15.60 6.07 -18.61
C ARG A 11 14.13 5.87 -18.23
N ALA A 12 13.33 5.18 -19.04
CA ALA A 12 12.01 4.70 -18.59
C ALA A 12 12.17 3.55 -17.59
N CYS A 13 11.31 3.57 -16.56
CA CYS A 13 11.24 2.51 -15.55
C CYS A 13 9.83 1.93 -15.50
N LEU A 14 9.74 0.60 -15.63
CA LEU A 14 8.52 -0.16 -15.33
C LEU A 14 8.70 -0.85 -13.99
N ASN A 15 7.79 -0.59 -13.04
CA ASN A 15 7.87 -1.12 -11.69
C ASN A 15 6.49 -1.41 -11.11
N CYS A 16 6.46 -1.90 -9.86
CA CYS A 16 5.24 -2.09 -9.08
C CYS A 16 4.17 -2.89 -9.83
N HIS A 17 4.56 -3.95 -10.55
CA HIS A 17 3.60 -4.84 -11.21
C HIS A 17 2.78 -5.62 -10.17
N SER A 18 1.48 -5.75 -10.43
CA SER A 18 0.54 -6.48 -9.60
C SER A 18 -0.42 -7.25 -10.48
N PHE A 19 -0.43 -8.58 -10.33
CA PHE A 19 -1.22 -9.48 -11.15
C PHE A 19 -2.64 -9.66 -10.59
N ALA A 20 -3.66 -9.52 -11.44
CA ALA A 20 -5.03 -9.86 -11.09
C ALA A 20 -5.19 -11.38 -11.08
N GLN A 21 -5.64 -11.96 -9.97
CA GLN A 21 -5.91 -13.40 -9.85
C GLN A 21 -4.70 -14.29 -10.23
N ASN A 22 -3.47 -13.81 -10.02
CA ASN A 22 -2.22 -14.48 -10.45
C ASN A 22 -2.12 -14.75 -11.96
N ARG A 23 -2.89 -14.04 -12.78
CA ARG A 23 -2.88 -14.18 -14.24
C ARG A 23 -1.80 -13.29 -14.85
N THR A 24 -0.98 -13.86 -15.74
CA THR A 24 0.09 -13.11 -16.43
C THR A 24 -0.42 -12.20 -17.55
N ASP A 25 -1.64 -12.44 -18.01
CA ASP A 25 -2.31 -11.66 -19.05
C ASP A 25 -3.16 -10.50 -18.50
N ARG A 26 -3.21 -10.32 -17.17
CA ARG A 26 -3.94 -9.21 -16.55
C ARG A 26 -3.19 -8.65 -15.35
N MET A 27 -2.67 -7.43 -15.50
CA MET A 27 -1.86 -6.81 -14.45
C MET A 27 -1.87 -5.29 -14.54
N LEU A 28 -1.54 -4.66 -13.43
CA LEU A 28 -1.19 -3.24 -13.35
C LEU A 28 0.33 -3.11 -13.25
N ILE A 29 0.91 -2.14 -13.99
CA ILE A 29 2.34 -1.84 -13.99
C ILE A 29 2.53 -0.33 -13.86
N GLY A 30 3.40 0.10 -12.95
CA GLY A 30 3.79 1.49 -12.84
C GLY A 30 4.77 1.88 -13.95
N LEU A 31 4.51 2.98 -14.63
CA LEU A 31 5.39 3.60 -15.63
C LEU A 31 5.95 4.91 -15.07
N ARG A 32 7.27 5.08 -15.21
CA ARG A 32 7.96 6.37 -15.04
C ARG A 32 8.84 6.59 -16.25
N SER A 33 8.61 7.66 -16.96
CA SER A 33 9.36 7.98 -18.18
C SER A 33 9.45 9.50 -18.37
N PRO A 34 10.63 10.04 -18.71
CA PRO A 34 10.76 11.45 -19.09
C PRO A 34 9.88 11.83 -20.28
N GLN A 35 9.69 10.90 -21.22
CA GLN A 35 8.91 11.12 -22.44
C GLN A 35 7.41 10.92 -22.20
N TYR A 36 7.03 9.89 -21.45
CA TYR A 36 5.63 9.50 -21.25
C TYR A 36 5.07 9.88 -19.88
N GLY A 37 5.90 10.52 -19.03
CA GLY A 37 5.50 10.90 -17.68
C GLY A 37 5.33 9.73 -16.71
N VAL A 38 4.53 9.94 -15.67
CA VAL A 38 4.20 8.96 -14.65
C VAL A 38 2.76 8.50 -14.85
N ALA A 39 2.55 7.19 -14.91
CA ALA A 39 1.25 6.59 -15.14
C ALA A 39 1.20 5.16 -14.55
N THR A 40 0.02 4.59 -14.54
CA THR A 40 -0.17 3.15 -14.37
C THR A 40 -0.67 2.58 -15.71
N LEU A 41 -0.15 1.43 -16.09
CA LEU A 41 -0.59 0.69 -17.26
C LEU A 41 -1.43 -0.50 -16.79
N LEU A 42 -2.65 -0.63 -17.31
CA LEU A 42 -3.45 -1.84 -17.19
C LEU A 42 -3.20 -2.69 -18.45
N VAL A 43 -2.66 -3.89 -18.25
CA VAL A 43 -2.47 -4.89 -19.29
C VAL A 43 -3.62 -5.88 -19.22
N GLU A 44 -4.29 -6.12 -20.34
CA GLU A 44 -5.38 -7.09 -20.50
C GLU A 44 -5.16 -7.86 -21.80
N GLY A 45 -4.57 -9.06 -21.69
CA GLY A 45 -4.14 -9.84 -22.87
C GLY A 45 -3.14 -9.07 -23.72
N ASN A 46 -3.51 -8.78 -24.97
CA ASN A 46 -2.69 -8.01 -25.91
C ASN A 46 -2.93 -6.49 -25.84
N PHE A 47 -3.80 -6.03 -24.96
CA PHE A 47 -4.13 -4.61 -24.85
C PHE A 47 -3.42 -3.98 -23.66
N VAL A 48 -2.99 -2.74 -23.85
CA VAL A 48 -2.39 -1.91 -22.78
C VAL A 48 -3.16 -0.61 -22.71
N HIS A 49 -3.77 -0.36 -21.57
CA HIS A 49 -4.50 0.87 -21.27
C HIS A 49 -3.67 1.73 -20.33
N ARG A 50 -3.43 2.98 -20.71
CA ARG A 50 -2.78 3.95 -19.86
C ARG A 50 -3.81 4.59 -18.93
N LEU A 51 -3.52 4.55 -17.63
CA LEU A 51 -4.26 5.25 -16.59
C LEU A 51 -3.41 6.43 -16.13
N ASP A 52 -3.93 7.65 -16.26
CA ASP A 52 -3.18 8.90 -16.00
C ASP A 52 -2.99 9.20 -14.49
N LYS A 53 -2.97 8.15 -13.68
CA LYS A 53 -2.68 8.20 -12.25
C LYS A 53 -1.64 7.16 -11.89
N LYS A 54 -0.77 7.51 -10.95
CA LYS A 54 0.15 6.56 -10.32
C LYS A 54 -0.58 5.81 -9.22
N PHE A 55 -0.61 4.48 -9.32
CA PHE A 55 -1.13 3.60 -8.28
C PHE A 55 0.03 3.12 -7.41
N GLY A 56 0.02 3.50 -6.14
CA GLY A 56 0.97 3.00 -5.15
C GLY A 56 0.46 1.73 -4.45
N TYR A 57 1.35 0.75 -4.25
CA TYR A 57 1.07 -0.43 -3.41
C TYR A 57 -0.22 -1.20 -3.76
N THR A 58 -0.45 -1.42 -5.03
CA THR A 58 -1.69 -2.00 -5.56
C THR A 58 -1.97 -3.39 -5.00
N SER A 59 -3.20 -3.62 -4.59
CA SER A 59 -3.76 -4.92 -4.22
C SER A 59 -5.05 -5.19 -4.98
N TRP A 60 -5.13 -6.34 -5.64
CA TRP A 60 -6.32 -6.77 -6.35
C TRP A 60 -7.32 -7.46 -5.42
N HIS A 61 -8.59 -7.08 -5.54
CA HIS A 61 -9.68 -7.89 -5.03
C HIS A 61 -9.67 -9.27 -5.72
N PRO A 62 -9.97 -10.38 -5.02
CA PRO A 62 -9.91 -11.72 -5.59
C PRO A 62 -10.76 -11.93 -6.86
N SER A 63 -11.83 -11.16 -7.02
CA SER A 63 -12.64 -11.19 -8.26
C SER A 63 -11.90 -10.65 -9.49
N GLY A 64 -10.78 -9.92 -9.31
CA GLY A 64 -10.07 -9.22 -10.38
C GLY A 64 -10.81 -7.99 -10.92
N ARG A 65 -11.94 -7.59 -10.35
CA ARG A 65 -12.76 -6.45 -10.83
C ARG A 65 -12.40 -5.13 -10.16
N LEU A 66 -11.80 -5.18 -8.98
CA LEU A 66 -11.48 -4.01 -8.18
C LEU A 66 -10.02 -4.06 -7.74
N ALA A 67 -9.27 -2.99 -7.95
CA ALA A 67 -7.92 -2.83 -7.45
C ALA A 67 -7.86 -1.68 -6.46
N ALA A 68 -7.46 -1.96 -5.22
CA ALA A 68 -7.16 -0.96 -4.22
C ALA A 68 -5.71 -0.45 -4.39
N PHE A 69 -5.48 0.83 -4.21
CA PHE A 69 -4.16 1.43 -4.29
C PHE A 69 -4.09 2.70 -3.45
N SER A 70 -2.86 3.12 -3.13
CA SER A 70 -2.60 4.40 -2.49
C SER A 70 -2.31 5.48 -3.54
N VAL A 71 -2.97 6.61 -3.42
CA VAL A 71 -2.61 7.86 -4.08
C VAL A 71 -1.81 8.67 -3.07
N ASN A 72 -0.57 9.00 -3.40
CA ASN A 72 0.33 9.63 -2.44
C ASN A 72 1.41 10.47 -3.09
N ASN A 73 1.86 11.48 -2.36
CA ASN A 73 3.09 12.21 -2.62
C ASN A 73 4.18 11.66 -1.67
N LEU A 74 5.18 11.00 -2.25
CA LEU A 74 6.22 10.27 -1.53
C LEU A 74 7.59 10.83 -1.87
N PRO A 75 8.00 11.95 -1.31
CA PRO A 75 9.35 12.43 -1.48
C PRO A 75 10.34 11.59 -0.64
N MET A 76 11.54 11.50 -1.15
CA MET A 76 12.68 10.87 -0.49
C MET A 76 13.74 11.95 -0.20
N PHE A 77 14.36 11.90 0.95
CA PHE A 77 15.47 12.76 1.31
C PHE A 77 16.61 11.96 1.95
N TYR A 78 17.78 12.56 2.04
CA TYR A 78 18.99 11.97 2.57
C TYR A 78 19.38 12.65 3.88
N HIS A 79 19.71 11.84 4.88
CA HIS A 79 20.24 12.32 6.16
C HIS A 79 21.75 12.53 6.09
N ALA A 80 22.22 13.64 6.63
CA ALA A 80 23.65 13.91 6.77
C ALA A 80 24.25 13.37 8.08
N SER A 81 23.41 13.05 9.07
CA SER A 81 23.83 12.79 10.46
C SER A 81 23.13 11.61 11.13
N ARG A 82 22.36 10.81 10.40
CA ARG A 82 21.69 9.60 10.93
C ARG A 82 22.33 8.33 10.36
N ASN A 83 22.11 7.21 11.06
CA ASN A 83 22.55 5.89 10.57
C ASN A 83 21.79 5.50 9.31
N GLU A 84 20.49 5.83 9.23
CA GLU A 84 19.69 5.68 8.02
C GLU A 84 20.11 6.75 7.00
N ALA A 85 20.75 6.31 5.92
CA ALA A 85 21.27 7.22 4.90
C ALA A 85 20.17 8.03 4.20
N ARG A 86 18.93 7.55 4.20
CA ARG A 86 17.80 8.16 3.50
C ARG A 86 16.47 7.76 4.12
N ASP A 87 15.46 8.58 3.89
CA ASP A 87 14.11 8.34 4.36
C ASP A 87 13.08 8.69 3.30
N THR A 88 11.89 8.14 3.43
CA THR A 88 10.77 8.38 2.53
C THR A 88 9.54 8.76 3.35
N ILE A 89 9.00 9.93 3.08
CA ILE A 89 7.86 10.47 3.82
C ILE A 89 6.59 10.29 3.00
N ASP A 90 5.51 9.95 3.67
CA ASP A 90 4.16 9.98 3.15
C ASP A 90 3.51 11.32 3.53
N LEU A 91 3.32 12.21 2.57
CA LEU A 91 2.82 13.55 2.86
C LEU A 91 1.29 13.64 2.91
N ASP A 92 0.59 12.81 2.13
CA ASP A 92 -0.83 13.02 1.83
C ASP A 92 -1.55 11.76 1.31
N SER A 93 -1.11 10.57 1.69
CA SER A 93 -1.69 9.33 1.15
C SER A 93 -3.17 9.16 1.49
N MET A 94 -3.90 8.65 0.52
CA MET A 94 -5.27 8.18 0.66
C MET A 94 -5.49 6.92 -0.16
N LEU A 95 -6.41 6.06 0.25
CA LEU A 95 -6.80 4.91 -0.54
C LEU A 95 -7.84 5.28 -1.60
N ALA A 96 -7.63 4.74 -2.79
CA ALA A 96 -8.57 4.81 -3.90
C ALA A 96 -8.68 3.43 -4.57
N PHE A 97 -9.66 3.29 -5.44
CA PHE A 97 -9.96 2.03 -6.10
C PHE A 97 -10.12 2.25 -7.60
N TYR A 98 -9.70 1.27 -8.38
CA TYR A 98 -9.97 1.21 -9.80
C TYR A 98 -10.91 0.05 -10.09
N ASN A 99 -12.09 0.36 -10.63
CA ASN A 99 -13.05 -0.64 -11.08
C ASN A 99 -12.79 -0.93 -12.57
N THR A 100 -12.46 -2.16 -12.91
CA THR A 100 -12.11 -2.55 -14.27
C THR A 100 -13.32 -2.67 -15.20
N ASP A 101 -14.51 -2.95 -14.67
CA ASP A 101 -15.72 -3.10 -15.49
C ASP A 101 -16.23 -1.73 -15.94
N THR A 102 -16.25 -0.76 -15.04
CA THR A 102 -16.66 0.62 -15.34
C THR A 102 -15.51 1.48 -15.84
N ARG A 103 -14.26 0.98 -15.73
CA ARG A 103 -13.02 1.71 -16.06
C ARG A 103 -12.92 3.06 -15.34
N SER A 104 -13.37 3.11 -14.10
CA SER A 104 -13.45 4.33 -13.31
C SER A 104 -12.67 4.24 -12.01
N LEU A 105 -12.22 5.41 -11.54
CA LEU A 105 -11.67 5.58 -10.20
C LEU A 105 -12.81 5.79 -9.21
N ILE A 106 -12.72 5.12 -8.07
CA ILE A 106 -13.69 5.20 -6.98
C ILE A 106 -12.96 5.61 -5.72
N THR A 107 -13.56 6.47 -4.94
CA THR A 107 -13.15 6.78 -3.56
C THR A 107 -14.24 6.33 -2.59
N VAL A 108 -13.83 5.80 -1.46
CA VAL A 108 -14.71 5.39 -0.37
C VAL A 108 -14.60 6.45 0.72
N PRO A 109 -15.70 7.13 1.09
CA PRO A 109 -15.64 8.25 2.03
C PRO A 109 -14.96 7.90 3.37
N GLN A 110 -15.11 6.66 3.83
CA GLN A 110 -14.51 6.16 5.06
C GLN A 110 -12.98 6.07 4.98
N LEU A 111 -12.41 6.02 3.76
CA LEU A 111 -10.98 5.83 3.46
C LEU A 111 -10.35 7.03 2.72
N ALA A 112 -11.13 8.08 2.46
CA ALA A 112 -10.67 9.30 1.77
C ALA A 112 -10.60 10.48 2.75
N ARG A 113 -9.90 10.29 3.85
CA ARG A 113 -9.84 11.27 4.95
C ARG A 113 -8.60 12.16 4.81
N LYS A 114 -8.78 13.48 4.86
CA LYS A 114 -7.67 14.46 4.77
C LYS A 114 -6.82 14.57 6.02
N ASP A 115 -7.35 14.15 7.17
CA ASP A 115 -6.68 14.17 8.47
C ASP A 115 -5.88 12.89 8.76
N ARG A 116 -5.87 11.94 7.80
CA ARG A 116 -5.13 10.69 7.93
C ARG A 116 -4.28 10.42 6.70
N LEU A 117 -3.25 9.60 6.94
CA LEU A 117 -2.40 8.99 5.91
C LEU A 117 -2.81 7.53 5.79
N GLU A 118 -3.11 7.06 4.59
CA GLU A 118 -3.58 5.69 4.36
C GLU A 118 -2.84 5.04 3.20
N ASN A 119 -2.24 3.87 3.45
CA ASN A 119 -1.44 3.17 2.45
C ASN A 119 -1.40 1.65 2.67
N TRP A 120 -0.61 0.95 1.86
CA TRP A 120 -0.39 -0.51 1.90
C TRP A 120 -1.68 -1.34 1.93
N PRO A 121 -2.62 -1.13 0.99
CA PRO A 121 -3.83 -1.94 0.96
C PRO A 121 -3.49 -3.41 0.68
N ALA A 122 -4.21 -4.33 1.35
CA ALA A 122 -4.10 -5.76 1.15
C ALA A 122 -5.47 -6.42 1.29
N TRP A 123 -6.04 -6.92 0.19
CA TRP A 123 -7.29 -7.65 0.22
C TRP A 123 -7.14 -9.02 0.88
N SER A 124 -8.12 -9.40 1.69
CA SER A 124 -8.29 -10.78 2.13
C SER A 124 -8.57 -11.71 0.94
N SER A 125 -8.23 -12.98 1.06
CA SER A 125 -8.41 -13.96 -0.02
C SER A 125 -9.87 -14.20 -0.41
N ASP A 126 -10.81 -13.95 0.50
CA ASP A 126 -12.25 -14.02 0.26
C ASP A 126 -12.86 -12.72 -0.26
N GLY A 127 -12.06 -11.63 -0.33
CA GLY A 127 -12.48 -10.32 -0.78
C GLY A 127 -13.43 -9.57 0.17
N ARG A 128 -13.65 -10.07 1.38
CA ARG A 128 -14.60 -9.45 2.32
C ARG A 128 -13.96 -8.42 3.24
N HIS A 129 -12.63 -8.37 3.28
CA HIS A 129 -11.89 -7.41 4.08
C HIS A 129 -10.78 -6.78 3.26
N LEU A 130 -10.62 -5.48 3.41
CA LEU A 130 -9.43 -4.77 2.99
C LEU A 130 -8.64 -4.38 4.24
N TYR A 131 -7.44 -4.89 4.38
CA TYR A 131 -6.46 -4.44 5.38
C TYR A 131 -5.66 -3.27 4.82
N PHE A 132 -5.28 -2.33 5.67
CA PHE A 132 -4.50 -1.16 5.26
C PHE A 132 -3.76 -0.55 6.46
N CYS A 133 -2.77 0.28 6.19
CA CYS A 133 -2.08 1.07 7.21
C CYS A 133 -2.70 2.46 7.27
N SER A 134 -2.94 2.98 8.47
CA SER A 134 -3.48 4.32 8.67
C SER A 134 -2.83 5.02 9.86
N ALA A 135 -2.48 6.30 9.69
CA ALA A 135 -1.92 7.14 10.74
C ALA A 135 -2.57 8.53 10.72
N PRO A 136 -2.60 9.25 11.85
CA PRO A 136 -2.96 10.66 11.82
C PRO A 136 -1.91 11.46 11.03
N LYS A 137 -2.36 12.41 10.21
CA LYS A 137 -1.49 13.38 9.56
C LYS A 137 -1.13 14.45 10.57
N LEU A 138 0.17 14.59 10.88
CA LEU A 138 0.66 15.49 11.94
C LEU A 138 1.03 16.89 11.45
N TRP A 139 0.82 17.20 10.19
CA TRP A 139 1.15 18.49 9.57
C TRP A 139 0.01 19.00 8.71
N THR A 140 0.09 20.29 8.40
CA THR A 140 -0.79 20.98 7.44
C THR A 140 -0.22 20.88 6.02
N ASP A 141 -1.04 21.17 5.01
CA ASP A 141 -0.62 21.05 3.60
C ASP A 141 0.45 22.06 3.19
N ASP A 142 0.64 23.13 3.95
CA ASP A 142 1.65 24.18 3.80
C ASP A 142 2.90 24.01 4.67
N ALA A 143 3.02 22.86 5.34
CA ALA A 143 4.19 22.57 6.17
C ALA A 143 5.50 22.56 5.34
N GLU A 144 6.57 23.01 5.98
CA GLU A 144 7.92 22.91 5.41
C GLU A 144 8.30 21.43 5.16
N TYR A 145 9.12 21.21 4.13
CA TYR A 145 9.61 19.89 3.80
C TYR A 145 11.06 19.69 4.29
N PRO A 146 11.38 18.57 4.97
CA PRO A 146 10.46 17.57 5.53
C PRO A 146 9.67 18.11 6.71
N PRO A 147 8.40 17.69 6.91
CA PRO A 147 7.65 18.10 8.11
C PRO A 147 8.39 17.70 9.39
N ILE A 148 8.42 18.56 10.37
CA ILE A 148 9.20 18.38 11.61
C ILE A 148 8.83 17.07 12.34
N GLN A 149 7.55 16.66 12.26
CA GLN A 149 7.01 15.50 12.94
C GLN A 149 7.05 14.21 12.12
N TYR A 150 7.74 14.16 10.99
CA TYR A 150 7.71 13.01 10.07
C TYR A 150 8.13 11.69 10.74
N ASP A 151 9.10 11.75 11.67
CA ASP A 151 9.61 10.59 12.41
C ASP A 151 8.77 10.23 13.65
N GLN A 152 7.71 10.99 13.92
CA GLN A 152 6.73 10.70 14.97
C GLN A 152 5.52 9.92 14.45
N VAL A 153 5.34 9.84 13.12
CA VAL A 153 4.21 9.13 12.51
C VAL A 153 4.32 7.63 12.76
N ARG A 154 3.27 7.05 13.33
CA ARG A 154 3.13 5.61 13.55
C ARG A 154 1.83 5.15 12.92
N TYR A 155 1.91 4.16 12.05
CA TYR A 155 0.75 3.60 11.35
C TYR A 155 0.18 2.43 12.15
N ASP A 156 -1.14 2.45 12.31
CA ASP A 156 -1.92 1.33 12.78
C ASP A 156 -2.20 0.36 11.63
N LEU A 157 -2.38 -0.92 11.95
CA LEU A 157 -3.02 -1.88 11.06
C LEU A 157 -4.53 -1.76 11.23
N MET A 158 -5.20 -1.42 10.15
CA MET A 158 -6.66 -1.26 10.07
C MET A 158 -7.26 -2.32 9.15
N ARG A 159 -8.56 -2.55 9.28
CA ARG A 159 -9.36 -3.25 8.26
C ARG A 159 -10.72 -2.59 8.09
N ILE A 160 -11.30 -2.80 6.92
CA ILE A 160 -12.69 -2.42 6.59
C ILE A 160 -13.37 -3.59 5.90
N THR A 161 -14.64 -3.84 6.22
CA THR A 161 -15.44 -4.86 5.54
C THR A 161 -15.94 -4.35 4.19
N TYR A 162 -16.09 -5.28 3.24
CA TYR A 162 -16.68 -5.04 1.94
C TYR A 162 -17.62 -6.19 1.56
N ASP A 163 -18.85 -5.88 1.20
CA ASP A 163 -19.77 -6.85 0.59
C ASP A 163 -19.71 -6.70 -0.94
N PRO A 164 -19.08 -7.65 -1.66
CA PRO A 164 -18.94 -7.57 -3.12
C PRO A 164 -20.25 -7.78 -3.88
N ASN A 165 -21.30 -8.31 -3.23
CA ASN A 165 -22.61 -8.52 -3.87
C ASN A 165 -23.48 -7.27 -3.82
N ALA A 166 -23.41 -6.54 -2.71
CA ALA A 166 -24.16 -5.31 -2.50
C ALA A 166 -23.35 -4.05 -2.85
N ASP A 167 -22.03 -4.18 -3.08
CA ASP A 167 -21.09 -3.07 -3.24
C ASP A 167 -21.12 -2.10 -2.05
N VAL A 168 -21.13 -2.65 -0.83
CA VAL A 168 -21.27 -1.89 0.41
C VAL A 168 -20.02 -2.01 1.28
N TRP A 169 -19.53 -0.87 1.74
CA TRP A 169 -18.41 -0.74 2.65
C TRP A 169 -18.89 -0.54 4.09
N GLY A 170 -18.23 -1.22 5.03
CA GLY A 170 -18.46 -1.02 6.46
C GLY A 170 -17.74 0.20 7.02
N GLN A 171 -17.39 0.14 8.31
CA GLN A 171 -16.57 1.15 8.97
C GLN A 171 -15.16 0.59 9.22
N PRO A 172 -14.11 1.42 9.11
CA PRO A 172 -12.76 1.01 9.50
C PRO A 172 -12.67 0.65 10.98
N GLU A 173 -11.97 -0.45 11.27
CA GLU A 173 -11.67 -0.86 12.64
C GLU A 173 -10.16 -1.12 12.81
N THR A 174 -9.64 -0.88 14.01
CA THR A 174 -8.23 -1.14 14.33
C THR A 174 -8.03 -2.63 14.57
N VAL A 175 -7.06 -3.22 13.86
CA VAL A 175 -6.64 -4.61 14.01
C VAL A 175 -5.47 -4.72 14.98
N LEU A 176 -4.51 -3.81 14.84
CA LEU A 176 -3.35 -3.71 15.72
C LEU A 176 -2.94 -2.24 15.81
N SER A 177 -2.91 -1.72 17.02
CA SER A 177 -2.57 -0.32 17.26
C SER A 177 -1.06 -0.11 17.35
N SER A 178 -0.58 0.95 16.76
CA SER A 178 0.79 1.44 16.93
C SER A 178 1.07 1.91 18.35
N SER A 179 0.04 2.37 19.09
CA SER A 179 0.17 2.74 20.50
C SER A 179 0.44 1.54 21.40
N ASP A 180 -0.10 0.36 21.06
CA ASP A 180 0.08 -0.87 21.84
C ASP A 180 1.44 -1.52 21.56
N THR A 181 1.92 -1.39 20.34
CA THR A 181 3.19 -2.00 19.90
C THR A 181 4.40 -1.09 20.11
N GLY A 182 4.20 0.23 20.20
CA GLY A 182 5.26 1.23 20.15
C GLY A 182 5.94 1.35 18.78
N LYS A 183 5.38 0.70 17.72
CA LYS A 183 5.97 0.59 16.40
C LYS A 183 4.99 1.03 15.33
N SER A 184 5.52 1.43 14.19
CA SER A 184 4.76 1.70 12.98
C SER A 184 4.60 0.44 12.15
N ILE A 185 3.45 0.22 11.55
CA ILE A 185 3.11 -0.97 10.77
C ILE A 185 3.08 -0.63 9.28
N ALA A 186 3.66 -1.50 8.44
CA ALA A 186 3.78 -1.28 7.00
C ALA A 186 3.85 -2.58 6.21
N MET A 187 3.77 -2.48 4.88
CA MET A 187 4.04 -3.57 3.91
C MET A 187 3.14 -4.79 4.09
N LEU A 188 1.84 -4.58 4.17
CA LEU A 188 0.86 -5.64 4.38
C LEU A 188 0.77 -6.60 3.19
N ARG A 189 0.65 -7.91 3.47
CA ARG A 189 0.35 -8.96 2.48
C ARG A 189 -0.49 -10.06 3.10
N CYS A 190 -1.67 -10.33 2.54
CA CYS A 190 -2.47 -11.49 2.90
C CYS A 190 -1.98 -12.74 2.15
N SER A 191 -1.97 -13.87 2.81
CA SER A 191 -1.69 -15.15 2.17
C SER A 191 -2.86 -15.57 1.26
N PRO A 192 -2.59 -16.29 0.17
CA PRO A 192 -3.65 -16.75 -0.76
C PRO A 192 -4.69 -17.66 -0.12
N ASP A 193 -4.32 -18.41 0.93
CA ASP A 193 -5.22 -19.29 1.68
C ASP A 193 -6.06 -18.56 2.73
N GLY A 194 -5.83 -17.22 2.91
CA GLY A 194 -6.56 -16.37 3.84
C GLY A 194 -6.21 -16.56 5.31
N LYS A 195 -5.22 -17.41 5.64
CA LYS A 195 -4.90 -17.72 7.04
C LYS A 195 -3.97 -16.70 7.68
N TRP A 196 -3.14 -16.04 6.88
CA TRP A 196 -2.03 -15.24 7.37
C TRP A 196 -2.04 -13.84 6.79
N LEU A 197 -1.63 -12.90 7.62
CA LEU A 197 -1.24 -11.55 7.20
C LEU A 197 0.21 -11.31 7.61
N SER A 198 1.09 -11.09 6.65
CA SER A 198 2.44 -10.63 6.91
C SER A 198 2.53 -9.11 6.87
N PHE A 199 3.35 -8.54 7.73
CA PHE A 199 3.60 -7.10 7.80
C PHE A 199 4.98 -6.82 8.40
N CYS A 200 5.47 -5.59 8.20
CA CYS A 200 6.66 -5.09 8.87
C CYS A 200 6.28 -4.19 10.04
N MET A 201 7.07 -4.20 11.10
CA MET A 201 7.07 -3.15 12.11
C MET A 201 8.42 -2.44 12.10
N CYS A 202 8.40 -1.12 12.25
CA CYS A 202 9.57 -0.26 12.31
C CYS A 202 9.35 0.87 13.33
N ASP A 203 10.36 1.71 13.56
CA ASP A 203 10.25 2.75 14.58
C ASP A 203 9.27 3.86 14.20
N TYR A 204 9.21 4.23 12.94
CA TYR A 204 8.29 5.26 12.42
C TYR A 204 8.05 5.12 10.91
N GLY A 205 7.08 5.84 10.42
CA GLY A 205 6.78 5.97 9.00
C GLY A 205 6.17 4.70 8.37
N TYR A 206 6.14 4.67 7.06
CA TYR A 206 5.46 3.62 6.29
C TYR A 206 6.40 2.81 5.38
N PHE A 207 7.69 3.18 5.31
CA PHE A 207 8.66 2.56 4.41
C PHE A 207 9.92 2.09 5.16
N PRO A 208 9.86 0.91 5.80
CA PRO A 208 10.86 0.43 6.76
C PRO A 208 12.16 -0.06 6.14
N THR A 209 12.34 -0.02 4.81
CA THR A 209 13.45 -0.69 4.10
C THR A 209 14.83 -0.25 4.55
N TRP A 210 14.97 0.97 5.07
CA TRP A 210 16.27 1.53 5.50
C TRP A 210 16.38 1.65 7.02
N GLN A 211 15.42 1.16 7.77
CA GLN A 211 15.44 1.17 9.22
C GLN A 211 15.96 -0.16 9.75
N GLU A 212 17.06 -0.14 10.50
CA GLU A 212 17.66 -1.34 11.10
C GLU A 212 16.72 -2.04 12.09
N SER A 213 15.82 -1.28 12.71
CA SER A 213 14.81 -1.79 13.64
C SER A 213 13.64 -2.50 12.98
N SER A 214 13.59 -2.55 11.64
CA SER A 214 12.48 -3.17 10.94
C SER A 214 12.55 -4.69 10.94
N ASP A 215 11.44 -5.30 11.33
CA ASP A 215 11.28 -6.75 11.39
C ASP A 215 9.99 -7.18 10.70
N ILE A 216 9.95 -8.42 10.23
CA ILE A 216 8.77 -9.05 9.62
C ILE A 216 8.00 -9.82 10.68
N TYR A 217 6.69 -9.66 10.67
CA TYR A 217 5.73 -10.31 11.55
C TYR A 217 4.70 -11.09 10.76
N LEU A 218 4.13 -12.08 11.39
CA LEU A 218 3.07 -12.91 10.84
C LEU A 218 1.91 -12.96 11.83
N MET A 219 0.72 -12.57 11.39
CA MET A 219 -0.53 -12.60 12.13
C MET A 219 -1.39 -13.75 11.66
N ASP A 220 -1.98 -14.48 12.62
CA ASP A 220 -2.93 -15.56 12.35
C ASP A 220 -4.35 -14.98 12.25
N LEU A 221 -4.90 -14.98 11.03
CA LEU A 221 -6.26 -14.51 10.75
C LEU A 221 -7.31 -15.60 10.94
N HIS A 222 -6.89 -16.86 11.17
CA HIS A 222 -7.78 -18.01 11.26
C HIS A 222 -8.20 -18.31 12.69
N ALA A 223 -7.39 -17.91 13.66
CA ALA A 223 -7.62 -18.21 15.08
C ALA A 223 -8.83 -17.47 15.67
N SER A 224 -9.28 -16.39 15.05
CA SER A 224 -10.44 -15.59 15.49
C SER A 224 -11.13 -14.94 14.28
N ALA A 225 -12.44 -14.73 14.38
CA ALA A 225 -13.20 -13.99 13.35
C ALA A 225 -13.02 -12.45 13.45
N SER A 226 -12.50 -11.98 14.59
CA SER A 226 -12.33 -10.54 14.87
C SER A 226 -11.09 -10.27 15.72
N PRO A 227 -10.57 -9.04 15.68
CA PRO A 227 -9.48 -8.61 16.57
C PRO A 227 -9.82 -8.80 18.07
N PRO A 228 -8.82 -8.99 18.93
CA PRO A 228 -7.40 -9.04 18.62
C PRO A 228 -6.96 -10.38 18.01
N PHE A 229 -6.07 -10.29 17.00
CA PHE A 229 -5.46 -11.47 16.41
C PHE A 229 -4.09 -11.75 17.05
N SER A 230 -3.71 -13.03 17.16
CA SER A 230 -2.36 -13.39 17.57
C SER A 230 -1.35 -13.11 16.44
N TYR A 231 -0.19 -12.58 16.78
CA TYR A 231 0.90 -12.36 15.83
C TYR A 231 2.25 -12.68 16.47
N ARG A 232 3.24 -12.94 15.62
CA ARG A 232 4.60 -13.25 16.07
C ARG A 232 5.65 -12.65 15.13
N ARG A 233 6.80 -12.28 15.68
CA ARG A 233 8.00 -11.96 14.92
C ARG A 233 8.51 -13.23 14.26
N LEU A 234 8.98 -13.14 13.00
CA LEU A 234 9.57 -14.30 12.33
C LEU A 234 11.02 -14.51 12.80
N GLU A 235 11.40 -15.78 13.07
CA GLU A 235 12.70 -16.12 13.65
C GLU A 235 13.89 -15.84 12.73
N PHE A 236 13.68 -15.83 11.41
CA PHE A 236 14.73 -15.54 10.43
C PHE A 236 15.09 -14.04 10.34
N ASN A 237 14.40 -13.16 11.06
CA ASN A 237 14.83 -11.78 11.23
C ASN A 237 16.16 -11.79 11.98
N SER A 238 17.28 -11.77 11.25
CA SER A 238 18.62 -11.73 11.86
C SER A 238 18.95 -10.28 12.23
N ARG A 239 19.51 -10.08 13.41
CA ARG A 239 20.20 -8.83 13.71
C ARG A 239 21.42 -8.75 12.79
N ARG A 240 21.48 -7.73 11.97
CA ARG A 240 22.66 -7.39 11.18
C ARG A 240 23.67 -6.66 12.03
#